data_3889ae81bc52528adca57908ff225e63
#
_entry.id   3889ae81bc52528adca57908ff225e63
#
_cell.length_a   1.000
_cell.length_b   1.000
_cell.length_c   1.000
_cell.angle_alpha   90.00
_cell.angle_beta   90.00
_cell.angle_gamma   90.00
#
_symmetry.space_group_name_H-M   'P 1'
#
loop_
_entity.id
_entity.type
_entity.pdbx_description
1 polymer ?
#
loop_
_entity_poly.entity_id
_entity_poly.type
_entity_poly.pdbx_seq_one_letter_code
_entity_poly.pdbx_strand_id
1 'polypeptide(L)'
;MSEPIHTGELGIVEAVAKMLSGIEPKSDAEMRDYNFKTYIAPKLEMFGFEERYRKDGLCDGPDERCKLQRQKLAKLTNVIHGKGAIVALVGPRGTGKTYIASQFVIDLLWAELHTSKCSWIRYEKLTTIVGRLKAFYGDMGTISMEKLEAYRAFLTKALDLLIIDEIHEVAEDSKHKDRILTDLLDTRYAAKKDTILISNQSAEEFERTTNPSIIDRLNEHGGIISCAWQSFRDKPAI
;
A
#
# COMPACT_ATOMS: atom_id res chain seq x y z
N MET A 1 -1.85 62.88 -25.07
CA MET A 1 -0.79 62.71 -24.04
C MET A 1 -0.89 61.29 -23.51
N SER A 2 0.02 60.47 -23.99
CA SER A 2 0.11 59.05 -23.58
C SER A 2 1.13 58.96 -22.43
N GLU A 3 0.72 58.44 -21.30
CA GLU A 3 1.57 58.20 -20.13
C GLU A 3 2.64 57.16 -20.44
N PRO A 4 3.84 57.26 -19.88
CA PRO A 4 4.92 56.31 -20.09
C PRO A 4 4.66 55.03 -19.28
N ILE A 5 4.73 53.91 -19.95
CA ILE A 5 4.73 52.52 -19.39
C ILE A 5 5.89 52.39 -18.41
N HIS A 6 5.57 51.95 -17.20
CA HIS A 6 6.56 51.74 -16.11
C HIS A 6 7.71 50.80 -16.54
N THR A 7 8.91 51.36 -16.62
CA THR A 7 10.18 50.63 -16.89
C THR A 7 10.55 49.58 -15.84
N GLY A 8 9.83 49.47 -14.74
CA GLY A 8 10.09 48.50 -13.68
C GLY A 8 9.62 47.05 -13.97
N GLU A 9 8.54 46.91 -14.76
CA GLU A 9 7.97 45.58 -15.07
C GLU A 9 8.82 44.83 -16.12
N LEU A 10 9.42 45.53 -17.08
CA LEU A 10 10.34 44.95 -18.06
C LEU A 10 11.59 44.32 -17.41
N GLY A 11 12.11 44.95 -16.37
CA GLY A 11 13.31 44.44 -15.65
C GLY A 11 13.07 43.17 -14.86
N ILE A 12 11.84 42.98 -14.32
CA ILE A 12 11.49 41.77 -13.58
C ILE A 12 11.31 40.60 -14.55
N VAL A 13 10.67 40.83 -15.70
CA VAL A 13 10.47 39.78 -16.73
C VAL A 13 11.78 39.31 -17.31
N GLU A 14 12.73 40.26 -17.59
CA GLU A 14 14.09 39.92 -18.05
C GLU A 14 14.91 39.21 -16.97
N ALA A 15 14.81 39.62 -15.70
CA ALA A 15 15.48 38.92 -14.59
C ALA A 15 14.96 37.51 -14.38
N VAL A 16 13.64 37.32 -14.45
CA VAL A 16 12.97 35.99 -14.38
C VAL A 16 13.34 35.14 -15.58
N ALA A 17 13.33 35.69 -16.80
CA ALA A 17 13.76 34.98 -18.00
C ALA A 17 15.24 34.56 -17.95
N LYS A 18 16.13 35.41 -17.39
CA LYS A 18 17.55 35.11 -17.18
C LYS A 18 17.77 34.05 -16.07
N MET A 19 16.95 34.06 -15.00
CA MET A 19 16.95 32.98 -14.00
C MET A 19 16.48 31.66 -14.59
N LEU A 20 15.43 31.66 -15.44
CA LEU A 20 14.91 30.48 -16.08
C LEU A 20 15.79 29.94 -17.22
N SER A 21 16.55 30.79 -17.91
CA SER A 21 17.45 30.40 -19.01
C SER A 21 18.68 29.61 -18.54
N GLY A 22 19.00 29.63 -17.25
CA GLY A 22 20.06 28.81 -16.65
C GLY A 22 19.60 27.48 -16.06
N ILE A 23 18.30 27.20 -16.11
CA ILE A 23 17.71 25.94 -15.62
C ILE A 23 17.51 25.06 -16.85
N GLU A 24 18.43 24.14 -17.10
CA GLU A 24 18.18 23.07 -18.07
C GLU A 24 16.93 22.30 -17.63
N PRO A 25 15.94 22.10 -18.52
CA PRO A 25 14.77 21.29 -18.16
C PRO A 25 15.24 19.88 -17.81
N LYS A 26 14.90 19.42 -16.60
CA LYS A 26 15.17 18.05 -16.20
C LYS A 26 14.52 17.09 -17.18
N SER A 27 15.21 16.03 -17.53
CA SER A 27 14.62 14.94 -18.32
C SER A 27 13.39 14.35 -17.59
N ASP A 28 12.47 13.72 -18.30
CA ASP A 28 11.30 13.07 -17.73
C ASP A 28 11.70 12.06 -16.63
N ALA A 29 12.82 11.37 -16.82
CA ALA A 29 13.35 10.41 -15.85
C ALA A 29 13.86 11.12 -14.57
N GLU A 30 14.58 12.23 -14.70
CA GLU A 30 15.04 13.02 -13.55
C GLU A 30 13.88 13.67 -12.80
N MET A 31 12.85 14.12 -13.52
CA MET A 31 11.63 14.66 -12.91
C MET A 31 10.85 13.58 -12.18
N ARG A 32 10.74 12.37 -12.76
CA ARG A 32 10.11 11.23 -12.11
C ARG A 32 10.86 10.82 -10.83
N ASP A 33 12.18 10.72 -10.89
CA ASP A 33 13.01 10.39 -9.72
C ASP A 33 12.90 11.46 -8.61
N TYR A 34 12.92 12.74 -8.98
CA TYR A 34 12.70 13.84 -8.04
C TYR A 34 11.32 13.78 -7.36
N ASN A 35 10.25 13.59 -8.15
CA ASN A 35 8.89 13.50 -7.62
C ASN A 35 8.72 12.26 -6.73
N PHE A 36 9.30 11.13 -7.12
CA PHE A 36 9.29 9.93 -6.30
C PHE A 36 9.94 10.18 -4.93
N LYS A 37 11.16 10.70 -4.90
CA LYS A 37 11.92 10.98 -3.68
C LYS A 37 11.26 12.04 -2.81
N THR A 38 10.66 13.05 -3.42
CA THR A 38 10.11 14.22 -2.70
C THR A 38 8.70 13.97 -2.17
N TYR A 39 7.85 13.26 -2.93
CA TYR A 39 6.42 13.16 -2.62
C TYR A 39 5.96 11.74 -2.33
N ILE A 40 6.47 10.72 -3.01
CA ILE A 40 5.97 9.35 -2.91
C ILE A 40 6.67 8.57 -1.81
N ALA A 41 8.00 8.53 -1.80
CA ALA A 41 8.77 7.76 -0.84
C ALA A 41 8.48 8.15 0.63
N PRO A 42 8.35 9.46 1.00
CA PRO A 42 7.97 9.86 2.35
C PRO A 42 6.56 9.39 2.75
N LYS A 43 5.60 9.38 1.81
CA LYS A 43 4.26 8.85 2.07
C LYS A 43 4.29 7.34 2.32
N LEU A 44 5.08 6.58 1.56
CA LEU A 44 5.24 5.13 1.79
C LEU A 44 5.82 4.85 3.18
N GLU A 45 6.74 5.67 3.66
CA GLU A 45 7.27 5.59 5.02
C GLU A 45 6.18 5.84 6.07
N MET A 46 5.43 6.91 5.91
CA MET A 46 4.30 7.25 6.77
C MET A 46 3.23 6.15 6.79
N PHE A 47 3.01 5.47 5.65
CA PHE A 47 2.09 4.35 5.54
C PHE A 47 2.60 3.06 6.19
N GLY A 48 3.87 3.00 6.56
CA GLY A 48 4.49 1.89 7.29
C GLY A 48 5.26 0.90 6.43
N PHE A 49 5.51 1.19 5.15
CA PHE A 49 6.37 0.34 4.32
C PHE A 49 7.83 0.44 4.74
N GLU A 50 8.50 -0.71 4.86
CA GLU A 50 9.94 -0.79 5.09
C GLU A 50 10.72 -0.22 3.87
N GLU A 51 11.92 0.33 4.08
CA GLU A 51 12.74 0.96 3.06
C GLU A 51 12.92 0.13 1.79
N ARG A 52 13.11 -1.19 1.95
CA ARG A 52 13.26 -2.13 0.83
C ARG A 52 12.06 -2.17 -0.13
N TYR A 53 10.89 -1.76 0.31
CA TYR A 53 9.65 -1.72 -0.49
C TYR A 53 9.34 -0.33 -1.06
N ARG A 54 10.15 0.68 -0.76
CA ARG A 54 9.97 2.06 -1.22
C ARG A 54 10.77 2.32 -2.49
N LYS A 55 10.55 1.49 -3.52
CA LYS A 55 11.23 1.60 -4.81
C LYS A 55 10.20 1.69 -5.93
N ASP A 56 10.34 2.69 -6.81
CA ASP A 56 9.49 2.83 -7.98
C ASP A 56 9.85 1.75 -9.02
N GLY A 57 8.82 1.08 -9.51
CA GLY A 57 8.93 0.04 -10.51
C GLY A 57 9.11 -1.38 -9.96
N LEU A 58 8.34 -2.31 -10.51
CA LEU A 58 8.61 -3.73 -10.40
C LEU A 58 9.81 -4.11 -11.26
N CYS A 59 10.31 -5.31 -11.07
CA CYS A 59 11.35 -5.90 -11.90
C CYS A 59 11.02 -5.81 -13.41
N ASP A 60 11.87 -5.14 -14.21
CA ASP A 60 11.69 -4.92 -15.64
C ASP A 60 12.47 -5.89 -16.53
N GLY A 61 13.16 -6.88 -15.93
CA GLY A 61 13.96 -7.85 -16.65
C GLY A 61 13.14 -8.81 -17.54
N PRO A 62 13.82 -9.56 -18.43
CA PRO A 62 13.20 -10.57 -19.28
C PRO A 62 12.73 -11.81 -18.50
N ASP A 63 13.00 -11.87 -17.20
CA ASP A 63 12.61 -12.94 -16.32
C ASP A 63 11.09 -13.13 -16.29
N GLU A 64 10.63 -14.35 -16.50
CA GLU A 64 9.20 -14.69 -16.49
C GLU A 64 8.51 -14.30 -15.19
N ARG A 65 9.24 -14.36 -14.06
CA ARG A 65 8.76 -13.91 -12.75
C ARG A 65 8.38 -12.42 -12.75
N CYS A 66 9.13 -11.59 -13.46
CA CYS A 66 8.84 -10.16 -13.61
C CYS A 66 7.55 -9.90 -14.38
N LYS A 67 7.31 -10.67 -15.45
CA LYS A 67 6.04 -10.63 -16.20
C LYS A 67 4.86 -11.06 -15.30
N LEU A 68 5.05 -12.15 -14.55
CA LEU A 68 4.03 -12.64 -13.61
C LEU A 68 3.71 -11.60 -12.53
N GLN A 69 4.70 -10.91 -11.97
CA GLN A 69 4.46 -9.83 -11.01
C GLN A 69 3.61 -8.70 -11.62
N ARG A 70 3.96 -8.24 -12.82
CA ARG A 70 3.17 -7.20 -13.52
C ARG A 70 1.74 -7.64 -13.79
N GLN A 71 1.53 -8.90 -14.21
CA GLN A 71 0.18 -9.45 -14.38
C GLN A 71 -0.62 -9.48 -13.07
N LYS A 72 0.03 -9.82 -11.94
CA LYS A 72 -0.65 -9.81 -10.64
C LYS A 72 -0.95 -8.41 -10.16
N LEU A 73 -0.05 -7.44 -10.39
CA LEU A 73 -0.31 -6.02 -10.14
C LEU A 73 -1.52 -5.53 -10.96
N ALA A 74 -1.58 -5.83 -12.25
CA ALA A 74 -2.72 -5.46 -13.09
C ALA A 74 -4.04 -6.07 -12.57
N LYS A 75 -4.03 -7.34 -12.13
CA LYS A 75 -5.21 -7.96 -11.50
C LYS A 75 -5.62 -7.22 -10.22
N LEU A 76 -4.66 -6.88 -9.36
CA LEU A 76 -4.91 -6.14 -8.13
C LEU A 76 -5.53 -4.77 -8.42
N THR A 77 -4.96 -4.04 -9.38
CA THR A 77 -5.47 -2.73 -9.82
C THR A 77 -6.89 -2.80 -10.37
N ASN A 78 -7.25 -3.90 -11.05
CA ASN A 78 -8.60 -4.09 -11.59
C ASN A 78 -9.65 -4.41 -10.52
N VAL A 79 -9.27 -4.76 -9.31
CA VAL A 79 -10.20 -5.15 -8.24
C VAL A 79 -10.34 -4.06 -7.17
N ILE A 80 -9.24 -3.40 -6.83
CA ILE A 80 -9.22 -2.37 -5.78
C ILE A 80 -9.68 -1.02 -6.35
N HIS A 81 -10.87 -0.57 -5.97
CA HIS A 81 -11.48 0.66 -6.51
C HIS A 81 -12.15 1.54 -5.44
N GLY A 82 -11.85 1.38 -4.17
CA GLY A 82 -12.51 2.13 -3.09
C GLY A 82 -13.98 1.69 -2.87
N LYS A 83 -14.30 0.42 -3.12
CA LYS A 83 -15.66 -0.13 -2.97
C LYS A 83 -15.79 -1.23 -1.91
N GLY A 84 -14.76 -1.42 -1.11
CA GLY A 84 -14.73 -2.44 -0.05
C GLY A 84 -14.24 -3.80 -0.53
N ALA A 85 -13.38 -3.82 -1.55
CA ALA A 85 -12.77 -5.06 -2.01
C ALA A 85 -11.81 -5.65 -0.96
N ILE A 86 -11.86 -6.97 -0.79
CA ILE A 86 -10.87 -7.72 -0.01
C ILE A 86 -10.11 -8.62 -0.96
N VAL A 87 -8.80 -8.41 -1.09
CA VAL A 87 -7.93 -9.19 -1.98
C VAL A 87 -6.85 -9.87 -1.20
N ALA A 88 -6.63 -11.17 -1.44
CA ALA A 88 -5.52 -11.92 -0.84
C ALA A 88 -4.40 -12.17 -1.87
N LEU A 89 -3.19 -11.71 -1.57
CA LEU A 89 -1.96 -12.09 -2.27
C LEU A 89 -1.35 -13.28 -1.55
N VAL A 90 -1.36 -14.45 -2.16
CA VAL A 90 -0.92 -15.71 -1.55
C VAL A 90 0.21 -16.37 -2.34
N GLY A 91 1.06 -17.17 -1.68
CA GLY A 91 2.14 -17.90 -2.33
C GLY A 91 3.41 -17.97 -1.48
N PRO A 92 4.43 -18.71 -1.91
CA PRO A 92 5.67 -18.90 -1.15
C PRO A 92 6.38 -17.60 -0.78
N ARG A 93 7.26 -17.66 0.22
CA ARG A 93 8.14 -16.54 0.60
C ARG A 93 9.07 -16.18 -0.57
N GLY A 94 9.37 -14.88 -0.71
CA GLY A 94 10.31 -14.41 -1.72
C GLY A 94 9.72 -14.19 -3.12
N THR A 95 8.43 -14.45 -3.36
CA THR A 95 7.79 -14.23 -4.65
C THR A 95 7.44 -12.76 -4.93
N GLY A 96 7.65 -11.86 -3.97
CA GLY A 96 7.46 -10.41 -4.15
C GLY A 96 6.03 -9.90 -3.91
N LYS A 97 5.19 -10.61 -3.15
CA LYS A 97 3.82 -10.18 -2.82
C LYS A 97 3.76 -8.77 -2.21
N THR A 98 4.63 -8.51 -1.23
CA THR A 98 4.70 -7.20 -0.58
C THR A 98 5.20 -6.11 -1.55
N TYR A 99 6.07 -6.46 -2.53
CA TYR A 99 6.45 -5.55 -3.61
C TYR A 99 5.28 -5.23 -4.53
N ILE A 100 4.44 -6.22 -4.87
CA ILE A 100 3.23 -5.99 -5.67
C ILE A 100 2.29 -5.03 -4.94
N ALA A 101 2.07 -5.24 -3.64
CA ALA A 101 1.23 -4.36 -2.84
C ALA A 101 1.82 -2.95 -2.71
N SER A 102 3.13 -2.82 -2.52
CA SER A 102 3.82 -1.53 -2.49
C SER A 102 3.73 -0.80 -3.83
N GLN A 103 3.97 -1.51 -4.95
CA GLN A 103 3.86 -0.91 -6.29
C GLN A 103 2.44 -0.45 -6.60
N PHE A 104 1.43 -1.20 -6.17
CA PHE A 104 0.04 -0.76 -6.28
C PHE A 104 -0.18 0.59 -5.58
N VAL A 105 0.36 0.76 -4.37
CA VAL A 105 0.27 2.03 -3.64
C VAL A 105 1.06 3.14 -4.34
N ILE A 106 2.23 2.83 -4.89
CA ILE A 106 3.04 3.79 -5.67
C ILE A 106 2.26 4.27 -6.88
N ASP A 107 1.66 3.36 -7.65
CA ASP A 107 0.87 3.69 -8.84
C ASP A 107 -0.36 4.55 -8.47
N LEU A 108 -1.00 4.24 -7.34
CA LEU A 108 -2.10 5.05 -6.80
C LEU A 108 -1.62 6.46 -6.43
N LEU A 109 -0.48 6.60 -5.76
CA LEU A 109 0.09 7.89 -5.39
C LEU A 109 0.53 8.71 -6.61
N TRP A 110 1.05 8.06 -7.67
CA TRP A 110 1.32 8.71 -8.95
C TRP A 110 0.05 9.27 -9.58
N ALA A 111 -1.04 8.49 -9.57
CA ALA A 111 -2.33 8.95 -10.09
C ALA A 111 -2.91 10.10 -9.26
N GLU A 112 -2.65 10.15 -7.96
CA GLU A 112 -3.13 11.21 -7.05
C GLU A 112 -2.27 12.48 -7.09
N LEU A 113 -1.02 12.42 -7.56
CA LEU A 113 -0.06 13.54 -7.51
C LEU A 113 -0.60 14.82 -8.18
N HIS A 114 -1.44 14.67 -9.20
CA HIS A 114 -2.05 15.76 -9.97
C HIS A 114 -3.53 15.99 -9.65
N THR A 115 -4.01 15.43 -8.55
CA THR A 115 -5.41 15.56 -8.12
C THR A 115 -5.50 16.09 -6.69
N SER A 116 -6.69 16.51 -6.29
CA SER A 116 -6.97 16.88 -4.90
C SER A 116 -7.22 15.66 -4.00
N LYS A 117 -7.16 14.46 -4.55
CA LYS A 117 -7.39 13.22 -3.80
C LYS A 117 -6.17 12.88 -2.95
N CYS A 118 -6.40 12.43 -1.73
CA CYS A 118 -5.38 11.94 -0.83
C CYS A 118 -5.94 10.72 -0.11
N SER A 119 -5.54 9.53 -0.55
CA SER A 119 -5.97 8.29 0.08
C SER A 119 -5.22 8.04 1.39
N TRP A 120 -5.96 7.65 2.41
CA TRP A 120 -5.40 7.22 3.70
C TRP A 120 -5.09 5.73 3.65
N ILE A 121 -3.81 5.40 3.68
CA ILE A 121 -3.29 4.04 3.49
C ILE A 121 -2.47 3.62 4.70
N ARG A 122 -2.55 2.33 5.05
CA ARG A 122 -1.69 1.74 6.08
C ARG A 122 -1.25 0.34 5.68
N TYR A 123 0.04 0.06 5.87
CA TYR A 123 0.64 -1.26 5.81
C TYR A 123 1.06 -1.67 7.22
N GLU A 124 0.60 -2.81 7.69
CA GLU A 124 1.02 -3.39 8.98
C GLU A 124 1.01 -4.92 8.91
N LYS A 125 1.87 -5.55 9.70
CA LYS A 125 1.79 -6.99 9.97
C LYS A 125 0.65 -7.28 10.92
N LEU A 126 -0.05 -8.41 10.73
CA LEU A 126 -1.12 -8.81 11.63
C LEU A 126 -0.65 -8.93 13.09
N THR A 127 0.58 -9.42 13.30
CA THR A 127 1.18 -9.51 14.64
C THR A 127 1.30 -8.15 15.34
N THR A 128 1.61 -7.09 14.58
CA THR A 128 1.69 -5.72 15.11
C THR A 128 0.30 -5.19 15.49
N ILE A 129 -0.71 -5.41 14.63
CA ILE A 129 -2.10 -5.03 14.92
C ILE A 129 -2.58 -5.71 16.20
N VAL A 130 -2.42 -7.03 16.28
CA VAL A 130 -2.83 -7.82 17.44
C VAL A 130 -2.08 -7.39 18.72
N GLY A 131 -0.76 -7.16 18.62
CA GLY A 131 0.06 -6.70 19.74
C GLY A 131 -0.41 -5.36 20.30
N ARG A 132 -0.71 -4.38 19.43
CA ARG A 132 -1.26 -3.08 19.85
C ARG A 132 -2.63 -3.21 20.50
N LEU A 133 -3.53 -4.01 19.92
CA LEU A 133 -4.85 -4.24 20.48
C LEU A 133 -4.73 -4.91 21.87
N LYS A 134 -3.85 -5.92 22.04
CA LYS A 134 -3.60 -6.57 23.33
C LYS A 134 -3.01 -5.60 24.38
N ALA A 135 -2.06 -4.75 23.97
CA ALA A 135 -1.45 -3.77 24.87
C ALA A 135 -2.48 -2.80 25.45
N PHE A 136 -3.47 -2.38 24.67
CA PHE A 136 -4.56 -1.52 25.16
C PHE A 136 -5.53 -2.27 26.08
N TYR A 137 -5.71 -3.59 25.94
CA TYR A 137 -6.53 -4.39 26.88
C TYR A 137 -5.82 -4.68 28.20
N GLY A 138 -4.48 -4.76 28.19
CA GLY A 138 -3.70 -5.06 29.42
C GLY A 138 -3.62 -3.91 30.43
N ASP A 139 -3.84 -2.69 29.95
CA ASP A 139 -3.81 -1.48 30.78
C ASP A 139 -5.26 -1.05 31.07
N MET A 140 -5.84 -1.52 32.19
CA MET A 140 -7.27 -1.39 32.52
C MET A 140 -7.73 0.03 32.88
N GLY A 141 -7.05 1.09 32.42
CA GLY A 141 -7.45 2.49 32.63
C GLY A 141 -8.37 3.05 31.55
N THR A 142 -9.14 4.08 31.85
CA THR A 142 -10.05 4.78 30.93
C THR A 142 -9.32 5.30 29.68
N ILE A 143 -8.08 5.81 29.84
CA ILE A 143 -7.24 6.30 28.73
C ILE A 143 -6.89 5.17 27.73
N SER A 144 -6.79 3.95 28.22
CA SER A 144 -6.47 2.77 27.40
C SER A 144 -7.66 2.36 26.51
N MET A 145 -8.88 2.47 27.01
CA MET A 145 -10.10 2.18 26.23
C MET A 145 -10.31 3.20 25.12
N GLU A 146 -10.11 4.49 25.39
CA GLU A 146 -10.18 5.54 24.36
C GLU A 146 -9.15 5.32 23.24
N LYS A 147 -7.91 4.96 23.59
CA LYS A 147 -6.86 4.64 22.61
C LYS A 147 -7.21 3.40 21.78
N LEU A 148 -7.77 2.37 22.41
CA LEU A 148 -8.23 1.15 21.75
C LEU A 148 -9.31 1.48 20.71
N GLU A 149 -10.33 2.22 21.12
CA GLU A 149 -11.43 2.61 20.23
C GLU A 149 -10.94 3.51 19.10
N ALA A 150 -10.08 4.48 19.38
CA ALA A 150 -9.47 5.35 18.37
C ALA A 150 -8.64 4.54 17.35
N TYR A 151 -7.83 3.58 17.82
CA TYR A 151 -7.05 2.72 16.92
C TYR A 151 -7.94 1.79 16.09
N ARG A 152 -8.97 1.20 16.67
CA ARG A 152 -9.97 0.40 15.93
C ARG A 152 -10.68 1.26 14.88
N ALA A 153 -11.15 2.45 15.24
CA ALA A 153 -11.81 3.36 14.31
C ALA A 153 -10.85 3.80 13.18
N PHE A 154 -9.58 4.03 13.50
CA PHE A 154 -8.54 4.31 12.50
C PHE A 154 -8.43 3.16 11.50
N LEU A 155 -8.23 1.93 11.96
CA LEU A 155 -8.07 0.77 11.08
C LEU A 155 -9.34 0.45 10.26
N THR A 156 -10.53 0.67 10.83
CA THR A 156 -11.79 0.21 10.22
C THR A 156 -12.51 1.27 9.39
N LYS A 157 -12.43 2.54 9.76
CA LYS A 157 -13.23 3.61 9.16
C LYS A 157 -12.40 4.70 8.49
N ALA A 158 -11.26 5.10 9.09
CA ALA A 158 -10.48 6.21 8.56
C ALA A 158 -9.66 5.82 7.32
N LEU A 159 -9.06 4.64 7.31
CA LEU A 159 -8.21 4.18 6.20
C LEU A 159 -9.05 3.80 4.97
N ASP A 160 -8.69 4.34 3.80
CA ASP A 160 -9.27 3.92 2.52
C ASP A 160 -8.73 2.56 2.09
N LEU A 161 -7.44 2.31 2.32
CA LEU A 161 -6.79 1.04 2.05
C LEU A 161 -5.99 0.57 3.27
N LEU A 162 -6.21 -0.67 3.69
CA LEU A 162 -5.42 -1.37 4.70
C LEU A 162 -4.74 -2.58 4.07
N ILE A 163 -3.41 -2.67 4.25
CA ILE A 163 -2.60 -3.81 3.80
C ILE A 163 -2.14 -4.55 5.04
N ILE A 164 -2.56 -5.81 5.20
CA ILE A 164 -2.22 -6.66 6.34
C ILE A 164 -1.29 -7.77 5.87
N ASP A 165 -0.04 -7.73 6.31
CA ASP A 165 0.96 -8.73 5.92
C ASP A 165 1.12 -9.82 6.98
N GLU A 166 1.64 -10.98 6.56
CA GLU A 166 1.99 -12.13 7.40
C GLU A 166 0.78 -12.68 8.21
N ILE A 167 -0.41 -12.74 7.57
CA ILE A 167 -1.65 -13.09 8.29
C ILE A 167 -1.67 -14.50 8.87
N HIS A 168 -0.88 -15.44 8.35
CA HIS A 168 -0.78 -16.83 8.82
C HIS A 168 0.55 -17.15 9.51
N GLU A 169 1.33 -16.14 9.95
CA GLU A 169 2.49 -16.44 10.77
C GLU A 169 2.08 -16.98 12.14
N VAL A 170 2.68 -18.14 12.49
CA VAL A 170 2.36 -18.88 13.70
C VAL A 170 2.64 -18.02 14.93
N ALA A 171 1.63 -17.82 15.75
CA ALA A 171 1.78 -17.30 17.11
C ALA A 171 0.95 -18.18 18.03
N GLU A 172 1.33 -18.21 19.30
CA GLU A 172 0.74 -19.03 20.37
C GLU A 172 -0.79 -18.87 20.55
N ASP A 173 -1.42 -17.91 19.86
CA ASP A 173 -2.84 -17.58 20.04
C ASP A 173 -3.56 -17.38 18.70
N SER A 174 -3.58 -18.45 17.89
CA SER A 174 -4.19 -18.44 16.54
C SER A 174 -5.66 -18.03 16.57
N LYS A 175 -6.47 -18.58 17.50
CA LYS A 175 -7.91 -18.30 17.59
C LYS A 175 -8.22 -16.83 17.87
N HIS A 176 -7.40 -16.18 18.71
CA HIS A 176 -7.59 -14.77 19.02
C HIS A 176 -7.24 -13.86 17.84
N LYS A 177 -6.17 -14.19 17.11
CA LYS A 177 -5.79 -13.50 15.86
C LYS A 177 -6.88 -13.62 14.80
N ASP A 178 -7.40 -14.83 14.59
CA ASP A 178 -8.45 -15.11 13.60
C ASP A 178 -9.71 -14.30 13.92
N ARG A 179 -10.09 -14.22 15.19
CA ARG A 179 -11.21 -13.40 15.63
C ARG A 179 -10.97 -11.90 15.37
N ILE A 180 -9.81 -11.38 15.73
CA ILE A 180 -9.45 -9.97 15.46
C ILE A 180 -9.47 -9.68 13.96
N LEU A 181 -8.87 -10.56 13.16
CA LEU A 181 -8.83 -10.40 11.71
C LEU A 181 -10.25 -10.42 11.12
N THR A 182 -11.08 -11.37 11.55
CA THR A 182 -12.47 -11.46 11.09
C THR A 182 -13.26 -10.20 11.44
N ASP A 183 -13.25 -9.75 12.71
CA ASP A 183 -13.95 -8.55 13.17
C ASP A 183 -13.48 -7.29 12.38
N LEU A 184 -12.17 -7.19 12.13
CA LEU A 184 -11.58 -6.08 11.38
C LEU A 184 -12.08 -6.07 9.94
N LEU A 185 -12.04 -7.22 9.27
CA LEU A 185 -12.48 -7.36 7.88
C LEU A 185 -13.98 -7.13 7.73
N ASP A 186 -14.79 -7.66 8.65
CA ASP A 186 -16.25 -7.48 8.68
C ASP A 186 -16.61 -5.99 8.76
N THR A 187 -15.94 -5.27 9.67
CA THR A 187 -16.21 -3.84 9.86
C THR A 187 -15.76 -3.03 8.65
N ARG A 188 -14.61 -3.35 8.03
CA ARG A 188 -14.12 -2.66 6.83
C ARG A 188 -14.98 -2.95 5.62
N TYR A 189 -15.40 -4.21 5.45
CA TYR A 189 -16.33 -4.60 4.39
C TYR A 189 -17.64 -3.83 4.48
N ALA A 190 -18.26 -3.77 5.66
CA ALA A 190 -19.48 -2.98 5.89
C ALA A 190 -19.27 -1.48 5.64
N ALA A 191 -18.09 -0.94 5.94
CA ALA A 191 -17.71 0.45 5.68
C ALA A 191 -17.27 0.70 4.24
N LYS A 192 -17.26 -0.28 3.35
CA LYS A 192 -16.79 -0.22 1.95
C LYS A 192 -15.34 0.26 1.85
N LYS A 193 -14.46 -0.22 2.73
CA LYS A 193 -13.03 0.10 2.78
C LYS A 193 -12.19 -1.05 2.25
N ASP A 194 -11.34 -0.78 1.28
CA ASP A 194 -10.54 -1.80 0.60
C ASP A 194 -9.45 -2.40 1.52
N THR A 195 -9.21 -3.71 1.35
CA THR A 195 -8.20 -4.42 2.15
C THR A 195 -7.39 -5.37 1.29
N ILE A 196 -6.07 -5.37 1.45
CA ILE A 196 -5.16 -6.35 0.88
C ILE A 196 -4.61 -7.22 2.01
N LEU A 197 -4.76 -8.52 1.87
CA LEU A 197 -4.19 -9.53 2.76
C LEU A 197 -2.97 -10.16 2.09
N ILE A 198 -1.89 -10.38 2.83
CA ILE A 198 -0.69 -11.06 2.31
C ILE A 198 -0.42 -12.30 3.16
N SER A 199 -0.34 -13.47 2.48
CA SER A 199 -0.05 -14.75 3.11
C SER A 199 1.08 -15.49 2.41
N ASN A 200 1.85 -16.26 3.19
CA ASN A 200 2.92 -17.12 2.68
C ASN A 200 2.44 -18.55 2.32
N GLN A 201 1.16 -18.82 2.45
CA GLN A 201 0.53 -20.10 2.11
C GLN A 201 0.27 -20.22 0.61
N SER A 202 0.08 -21.47 0.12
CA SER A 202 -0.52 -21.67 -1.21
C SER A 202 -1.99 -21.23 -1.23
N ALA A 203 -2.58 -21.09 -2.41
CA ALA A 203 -3.98 -20.71 -2.52
C ALA A 203 -4.91 -21.75 -1.84
N GLU A 204 -4.63 -23.02 -2.08
CA GLU A 204 -5.40 -24.15 -1.51
C GLU A 204 -5.27 -24.20 0.02
N GLU A 205 -4.07 -23.97 0.54
CA GLU A 205 -3.85 -23.94 1.99
C GLU A 205 -4.54 -22.73 2.62
N PHE A 206 -4.45 -21.56 1.98
CA PHE A 206 -5.11 -20.35 2.41
C PHE A 206 -6.62 -20.51 2.50
N GLU A 207 -7.27 -21.06 1.46
CA GLU A 207 -8.70 -21.33 1.45
C GLU A 207 -9.11 -22.31 2.56
N ARG A 208 -8.30 -23.36 2.79
CA ARG A 208 -8.57 -24.36 3.81
C ARG A 208 -8.42 -23.86 5.24
N THR A 209 -7.48 -22.96 5.51
CA THR A 209 -7.13 -22.51 6.87
C THR A 209 -7.74 -21.18 7.27
N THR A 210 -8.20 -20.39 6.31
CA THR A 210 -8.84 -19.10 6.56
C THR A 210 -10.30 -19.29 6.97
N ASN A 211 -10.80 -18.41 7.85
CA ASN A 211 -12.20 -18.41 8.27
C ASN A 211 -13.13 -18.36 7.05
N PRO A 212 -14.12 -19.25 6.92
CA PRO A 212 -15.06 -19.29 5.79
C PRO A 212 -15.72 -17.94 5.50
N SER A 213 -16.06 -17.17 6.53
CA SER A 213 -16.64 -15.83 6.39
C SER A 213 -15.71 -14.84 5.63
N ILE A 214 -14.39 -14.98 5.80
CA ILE A 214 -13.41 -14.18 5.07
C ILE A 214 -13.34 -14.66 3.61
N ILE A 215 -13.35 -15.96 3.38
CA ILE A 215 -13.35 -16.55 2.04
C ILE A 215 -14.59 -16.11 1.25
N ASP A 216 -15.77 -16.10 1.86
CA ASP A 216 -17.00 -15.65 1.22
C ASP A 216 -16.89 -14.20 0.75
N ARG A 217 -16.34 -13.30 1.58
CA ARG A 217 -16.14 -11.89 1.19
C ARG A 217 -15.09 -11.69 0.10
N LEU A 218 -14.02 -12.50 0.12
CA LEU A 218 -13.05 -12.53 -0.96
C LEU A 218 -13.70 -12.89 -2.28
N ASN A 219 -14.58 -13.90 -2.27
CA ASN A 219 -15.30 -14.36 -3.48
C ASN A 219 -16.33 -13.36 -3.97
N GLU A 220 -16.95 -12.60 -3.06
CA GLU A 220 -17.99 -11.63 -3.40
C GLU A 220 -17.44 -10.33 -4.00
N HIS A 221 -16.43 -9.74 -3.35
CA HIS A 221 -15.89 -8.42 -3.71
C HIS A 221 -14.36 -8.37 -3.67
N GLY A 222 -13.68 -9.32 -4.31
CA GLY A 222 -12.23 -9.32 -4.28
C GLY A 222 -11.62 -10.49 -5.02
N GLY A 223 -10.97 -11.36 -4.29
CA GLY A 223 -10.42 -12.61 -4.79
C GLY A 223 -9.05 -12.97 -4.25
N ILE A 224 -8.62 -14.16 -4.64
CA ILE A 224 -7.30 -14.69 -4.30
C ILE A 224 -6.39 -14.55 -5.52
N ILE A 225 -5.27 -13.87 -5.35
CA ILE A 225 -4.23 -13.70 -6.37
C ILE A 225 -3.03 -14.58 -5.96
N SER A 226 -2.88 -15.72 -6.62
CA SER A 226 -1.76 -16.63 -6.38
C SER A 226 -0.47 -16.11 -7.02
N CYS A 227 0.60 -16.06 -6.23
CA CYS A 227 1.97 -15.69 -6.59
C CYS A 227 2.89 -16.93 -6.49
N ALA A 228 2.57 -17.98 -7.24
CA ALA A 228 3.20 -19.30 -7.16
C ALA A 228 4.32 -19.44 -8.21
N TRP A 229 5.45 -18.77 -8.00
CA TRP A 229 6.67 -18.91 -8.78
C TRP A 229 7.89 -18.99 -7.86
N GLN A 230 9.06 -19.27 -8.44
CA GLN A 230 10.31 -19.37 -7.70
C GLN A 230 10.68 -18.05 -7.00
N SER A 231 11.22 -18.14 -5.79
CA SER A 231 11.64 -16.98 -5.01
C SER A 231 12.68 -16.13 -5.75
N PHE A 232 12.53 -14.80 -5.66
CA PHE A 232 13.58 -13.87 -6.11
C PHE A 232 14.81 -13.84 -5.19
N ARG A 233 14.73 -14.48 -4.03
CA ARG A 233 15.84 -14.56 -3.07
C ARG A 233 16.77 -15.74 -3.35
N ASP A 234 16.28 -16.73 -4.11
CA ASP A 234 17.09 -17.87 -4.50
C ASP A 234 18.09 -17.39 -5.55
N LYS A 235 19.38 -17.52 -5.24
CA LYS A 235 20.43 -17.28 -6.22
C LYS A 235 20.27 -18.32 -7.33
N PRO A 236 20.42 -17.96 -8.62
CA PRO A 236 20.55 -18.98 -9.65
C PRO A 236 21.71 -19.90 -9.26
N ALA A 237 21.49 -21.22 -9.36
CA ALA A 237 22.58 -22.18 -9.18
C ALA A 237 23.70 -21.79 -10.15
N ILE A 238 24.87 -21.49 -9.58
CA ILE A 238 26.11 -21.19 -10.32
C ILE A 238 26.61 -22.46 -10.94
#